data_17bed39276e9fdd04d839d05b85858b6
#
_entry.id   17bed39276e9fdd04d839d05b85858b6
#
_cell.length_a   1.000
_cell.length_b   1.000
_cell.length_c   1.000
_cell.angle_alpha   90.00
_cell.angle_beta   90.00
_cell.angle_gamma   90.00
#
_symmetry.space_group_name_H-M   'P 1'
#
loop_
_entity.id
_entity.type
_entity.pdbx_description
1 polymer ?
#
loop_
_entity_poly.entity_id
_entity_poly.type
_entity_poly.pdbx_seq_one_letter_code
_entity_poly.pdbx_strand_id
1 'polypeptide(L)'
;MKKVFLFVLFVVLLVITRFWNLNKTGVFFWDQALELVRIHQYYQEKTFTLVGPISEDNKIVYSSLTDYMLMPFAVLGKFSPLSVTVGAAFWGFWAAMIIFFLIHWINGKIVWWAGLLLIVWFPLVESSRCFWNPYLMVFWLSLGLLFYQNRSSLAFFLTGLFFGLAGHNHYLAWIASGVFSILAIFKAFKERQYNRFLILAGFLVAVLPFVIFYWRHPPGLFLTRLIDFNNNRVFFDSIDFPGTAMVNIGKVLLSYVNFSTLAIVLGLLILVLLVFDLKQRSQSLVYWLSWIGQVVMVSLIKPVYPHYFLPGLVFFLCWLVYPRSKRGLKVSRVILAWLIFGSVLTIIPQLANGLYLNKAWQPNIITLERLTNQMEKMIRENSLRNVNLAVLGSTDPNTYGWKYRNLLLLKGIIIKDKHEYFNSEYLLVVTQSSEEKLRRDPALELNNFRDGEIVNRYQALDFGWRLFVFRKKEVDL
;
A
#
# COMPACT_ATOMS: atom_id res chain seq x y z
N MET A 1 -31.05 -20.32 8.70
CA MET A 1 -31.14 -19.76 7.33
C MET A 1 -30.72 -18.28 7.26
N LYS A 2 -31.36 -17.34 7.96
CA LYS A 2 -31.07 -15.88 7.85
C LYS A 2 -29.60 -15.49 8.10
N LYS A 3 -28.93 -16.09 9.12
CA LYS A 3 -27.51 -15.78 9.41
C LYS A 3 -26.56 -16.29 8.33
N VAL A 4 -26.81 -17.45 7.75
CA VAL A 4 -26.03 -18.03 6.65
C VAL A 4 -26.17 -17.15 5.41
N PHE A 5 -27.39 -16.77 5.05
CA PHE A 5 -27.66 -15.87 3.94
C PHE A 5 -26.91 -14.54 4.09
N LEU A 6 -26.98 -13.90 5.27
CA LEU A 6 -26.26 -12.65 5.52
C LEU A 6 -24.72 -12.82 5.44
N PHE A 7 -24.19 -13.97 5.87
CA PHE A 7 -22.77 -14.23 5.76
C PHE A 7 -22.34 -14.44 4.29
N VAL A 8 -23.12 -15.21 3.53
CA VAL A 8 -22.86 -15.38 2.09
C VAL A 8 -22.93 -14.04 1.37
N LEU A 9 -23.95 -13.23 1.65
CA LEU A 9 -24.07 -11.87 1.08
C LEU A 9 -22.86 -10.99 1.45
N PHE A 10 -22.42 -11.05 2.71
CA PHE A 10 -21.21 -10.35 3.16
C PHE A 10 -19.98 -10.77 2.33
N VAL A 11 -19.75 -12.07 2.15
CA VAL A 11 -18.62 -12.58 1.38
C VAL A 11 -18.70 -12.15 -0.08
N VAL A 12 -19.86 -12.23 -0.71
CA VAL A 12 -20.08 -11.79 -2.10
C VAL A 12 -19.79 -10.31 -2.28
N LEU A 13 -20.31 -9.46 -1.39
CA LEU A 13 -20.07 -8.02 -1.45
C LEU A 13 -18.59 -7.68 -1.18
N LEU A 14 -17.94 -8.44 -0.30
CA LEU A 14 -16.52 -8.28 -0.02
C LEU A 14 -15.68 -8.65 -1.25
N VAL A 15 -16.02 -9.72 -1.98
CA VAL A 15 -15.38 -10.09 -3.25
C VAL A 15 -15.60 -8.99 -4.29
N ILE A 16 -16.84 -8.52 -4.45
CA ILE A 16 -17.15 -7.46 -5.41
C ILE A 16 -16.29 -6.22 -5.16
N THR A 17 -16.22 -5.71 -3.94
CA THR A 17 -15.49 -4.48 -3.66
C THR A 17 -13.96 -4.61 -3.81
N ARG A 18 -13.40 -5.82 -3.77
CA ARG A 18 -11.95 -6.07 -3.95
C ARG A 18 -11.59 -6.42 -5.39
N PHE A 19 -12.43 -7.18 -6.09
CA PHE A 19 -12.06 -7.74 -7.39
C PHE A 19 -12.77 -7.11 -8.59
N TRP A 20 -13.91 -6.41 -8.36
CA TRP A 20 -14.67 -5.82 -9.46
C TRP A 20 -13.85 -4.79 -10.22
N ASN A 21 -13.75 -4.96 -11.53
CA ASN A 21 -13.17 -4.00 -12.48
C ASN A 21 -11.71 -3.60 -12.15
N LEU A 22 -10.90 -4.52 -11.57
CA LEU A 22 -9.51 -4.24 -11.17
C LEU A 22 -8.63 -3.76 -12.32
N ASN A 23 -8.84 -4.24 -13.54
CA ASN A 23 -8.09 -3.83 -14.73
C ASN A 23 -8.25 -2.33 -15.06
N LYS A 24 -9.38 -1.72 -14.68
CA LYS A 24 -9.64 -0.28 -14.88
C LYS A 24 -9.39 0.55 -13.63
N THR A 25 -9.58 -0.03 -12.45
CA THR A 25 -9.56 0.69 -11.17
C THR A 25 -8.38 0.35 -10.28
N GLY A 26 -7.66 -0.74 -10.57
CA GLY A 26 -6.43 -1.10 -9.89
C GLY A 26 -5.32 -0.10 -10.17
N VAL A 27 -4.47 0.11 -9.18
CA VAL A 27 -3.37 1.07 -9.25
C VAL A 27 -2.07 0.34 -9.55
N PHE A 28 -1.30 0.88 -10.48
CA PHE A 28 0.00 0.36 -10.84
C PHE A 28 0.99 1.53 -11.08
N PHE A 29 1.87 1.74 -10.11
CA PHE A 29 2.90 2.76 -10.14
C PHE A 29 4.25 2.17 -10.60
N TRP A 30 5.27 2.98 -10.64
CA TRP A 30 6.63 2.59 -10.98
C TRP A 30 7.26 1.65 -9.95
N ASP A 31 6.98 1.81 -8.64
CA ASP A 31 7.41 0.91 -7.58
C ASP A 31 6.92 -0.52 -7.82
N GLN A 32 5.64 -0.67 -8.18
CA GLN A 32 5.06 -1.98 -8.45
C GLN A 32 5.66 -2.64 -9.69
N ALA A 33 6.03 -1.85 -10.70
CA ALA A 33 6.72 -2.40 -11.87
C ALA A 33 8.10 -2.94 -11.51
N LEU A 34 8.83 -2.25 -10.63
CA LEU A 34 10.12 -2.69 -10.11
C LEU A 34 9.98 -3.95 -9.23
N GLU A 35 8.96 -3.98 -8.37
CA GLU A 35 8.65 -5.16 -7.56
C GLU A 35 8.33 -6.38 -8.44
N LEU A 36 7.57 -6.19 -9.52
CA LEU A 36 7.24 -7.27 -10.44
C LEU A 36 8.47 -7.81 -11.19
N VAL A 37 9.40 -6.95 -11.60
CA VAL A 37 10.70 -7.36 -12.17
C VAL A 37 11.49 -8.18 -11.16
N ARG A 38 11.54 -7.76 -9.90
CA ARG A 38 12.26 -8.46 -8.84
C ARG A 38 11.64 -9.84 -8.57
N ILE A 39 10.31 -9.94 -8.49
CA ILE A 39 9.60 -11.23 -8.36
C ILE A 39 9.93 -12.14 -9.54
N HIS A 40 9.96 -11.61 -10.76
CA HIS A 40 10.34 -12.36 -11.96
C HIS A 40 11.78 -12.86 -11.87
N GLN A 41 12.70 -12.01 -11.46
CA GLN A 41 14.11 -12.37 -11.28
C GLN A 41 14.27 -13.50 -10.25
N TYR A 42 13.65 -13.40 -9.05
CA TYR A 42 13.70 -14.46 -8.04
C TYR A 42 13.15 -15.80 -8.57
N TYR A 43 12.07 -15.74 -9.36
CA TYR A 43 11.50 -16.92 -9.98
C TYR A 43 12.42 -17.56 -11.02
N GLN A 44 13.05 -16.76 -11.89
CA GLN A 44 13.96 -17.24 -12.93
C GLN A 44 15.26 -17.81 -12.36
N GLU A 45 15.85 -17.11 -11.42
CA GLU A 45 17.11 -17.49 -10.78
C GLU A 45 16.93 -18.58 -9.72
N LYS A 46 15.68 -18.91 -9.35
CA LYS A 46 15.35 -19.83 -8.25
C LYS A 46 16.06 -19.45 -6.95
N THR A 47 16.28 -18.18 -6.73
CA THR A 47 16.96 -17.67 -5.56
C THR A 47 15.96 -17.37 -4.45
N PHE A 48 16.36 -17.69 -3.20
CA PHE A 48 15.65 -17.29 -2.01
C PHE A 48 16.44 -16.18 -1.33
N THR A 49 15.93 -14.95 -1.38
CA THR A 49 16.56 -13.78 -0.76
C THR A 49 15.74 -13.24 0.39
N LEU A 50 16.41 -12.73 1.41
CA LEU A 50 15.77 -12.00 2.51
C LEU A 50 15.61 -10.51 2.21
N VAL A 51 16.31 -10.03 1.16
CA VAL A 51 16.31 -8.63 0.73
C VAL A 51 15.22 -8.42 -0.31
N GLY A 52 14.36 -7.47 -0.05
CA GLY A 52 13.26 -7.03 -0.92
C GLY A 52 13.51 -5.65 -1.51
N PRO A 53 12.47 -4.80 -1.58
CA PRO A 53 12.61 -3.45 -2.11
C PRO A 53 13.60 -2.61 -1.30
N ILE A 54 14.29 -1.73 -2.02
CA ILE A 54 15.14 -0.70 -1.43
C ILE A 54 14.42 0.63 -1.63
N SER A 55 14.39 1.49 -0.61
CA SER A 55 13.79 2.82 -0.75
C SER A 55 14.48 3.66 -1.82
N GLU A 56 13.76 4.63 -2.43
CA GLU A 56 14.28 5.49 -3.51
C GLU A 56 15.62 6.12 -3.22
N ASP A 57 15.86 6.47 -1.99
CA ASP A 57 17.09 7.06 -1.54
C ASP A 57 18.19 6.04 -1.23
N ASN A 58 18.00 4.77 -1.64
CA ASN A 58 18.89 3.61 -1.43
C ASN A 58 19.28 3.36 0.02
N LYS A 59 18.38 3.69 0.93
CA LYS A 59 18.76 3.82 2.33
C LYS A 59 18.06 2.87 3.26
N ILE A 60 16.84 2.44 2.95
CA ILE A 60 16.10 1.45 3.75
C ILE A 60 15.88 0.22 2.89
N VAL A 61 16.32 -0.92 3.39
CA VAL A 61 16.10 -2.22 2.76
C VAL A 61 14.91 -2.87 3.45
N TYR A 62 13.89 -3.21 2.68
CA TYR A 62 12.76 -4.00 3.16
C TYR A 62 13.02 -5.49 2.94
N SER A 63 12.22 -6.33 3.58
CA SER A 63 12.24 -7.76 3.36
C SER A 63 11.51 -8.13 2.06
N SER A 64 11.87 -9.29 1.49
CA SER A 64 11.22 -9.87 0.32
C SER A 64 9.89 -10.59 0.62
N LEU A 65 9.35 -10.49 1.83
CA LEU A 65 8.10 -11.17 2.20
C LEU A 65 6.94 -10.83 1.26
N THR A 66 6.79 -9.55 0.89
CA THR A 66 5.79 -9.09 -0.07
C THR A 66 5.94 -9.80 -1.41
N ASP A 67 7.17 -9.91 -1.90
CA ASP A 67 7.48 -10.55 -3.18
C ASP A 67 7.05 -12.02 -3.16
N TYR A 68 7.34 -12.74 -2.08
CA TYR A 68 6.90 -14.14 -1.93
C TYR A 68 5.40 -14.31 -1.79
N MET A 69 4.72 -13.37 -1.11
CA MET A 69 3.25 -13.39 -1.00
C MET A 69 2.57 -13.19 -2.37
N LEU A 70 3.19 -12.45 -3.27
CA LEU A 70 2.65 -12.11 -4.59
C LEU A 70 3.15 -13.03 -5.71
N MET A 71 4.28 -13.72 -5.53
CA MET A 71 4.89 -14.59 -6.54
C MET A 71 3.95 -15.64 -7.12
N PRO A 72 3.12 -16.36 -6.35
CA PRO A 72 2.18 -17.33 -6.92
C PRO A 72 1.24 -16.71 -7.95
N PHE A 73 0.75 -15.49 -7.67
CA PHE A 73 -0.16 -14.77 -8.57
C PHE A 73 0.60 -14.25 -9.80
N ALA A 74 1.82 -13.74 -9.61
CA ALA A 74 2.67 -13.31 -10.71
C ALA A 74 2.94 -14.44 -11.69
N VAL A 75 3.34 -15.62 -11.18
CA VAL A 75 3.64 -16.80 -12.00
C VAL A 75 2.39 -17.29 -12.75
N LEU A 76 1.25 -17.46 -12.05
CA LEU A 76 -0.01 -17.88 -12.65
C LEU A 76 -0.50 -16.92 -13.72
N GLY A 77 -0.30 -15.62 -13.54
CA GLY A 77 -0.69 -14.58 -14.50
C GLY A 77 0.43 -14.13 -15.43
N LYS A 78 1.51 -14.93 -15.59
CA LYS A 78 2.62 -14.67 -16.52
C LYS A 78 3.23 -13.27 -16.32
N PHE A 79 3.38 -12.88 -15.05
CA PHE A 79 3.96 -11.59 -14.64
C PHE A 79 3.21 -10.37 -15.19
N SER A 80 1.89 -10.47 -15.38
CA SER A 80 1.09 -9.30 -15.75
C SER A 80 0.83 -8.39 -14.54
N PRO A 81 0.72 -7.06 -14.74
CA PRO A 81 0.32 -6.12 -13.69
C PRO A 81 -0.99 -6.49 -13.02
N LEU A 82 -1.96 -6.99 -13.80
CA LEU A 82 -3.26 -7.40 -13.28
C LEU A 82 -3.14 -8.57 -12.31
N SER A 83 -2.28 -9.54 -12.59
CA SER A 83 -2.15 -10.75 -11.77
C SER A 83 -1.67 -10.46 -10.35
N VAL A 84 -0.67 -9.59 -10.19
CA VAL A 84 -0.19 -9.19 -8.86
C VAL A 84 -1.19 -8.29 -8.13
N THR A 85 -1.96 -7.49 -8.88
CA THR A 85 -3.08 -6.71 -8.30
C THR A 85 -4.19 -7.62 -7.79
N VAL A 86 -4.49 -8.72 -8.49
CA VAL A 86 -5.39 -9.79 -8.01
C VAL A 86 -4.82 -10.45 -6.75
N GLY A 87 -3.49 -10.66 -6.69
CA GLY A 87 -2.81 -11.13 -5.48
C GLY A 87 -3.02 -10.18 -4.28
N ALA A 88 -2.87 -8.87 -4.48
CA ALA A 88 -3.15 -7.88 -3.46
C ALA A 88 -4.63 -7.92 -3.01
N ALA A 89 -5.56 -8.03 -3.95
CA ALA A 89 -6.99 -8.18 -3.66
C ALA A 89 -7.30 -9.43 -2.85
N PHE A 90 -6.64 -10.54 -3.15
CA PHE A 90 -6.76 -11.80 -2.40
C PHE A 90 -6.31 -11.63 -0.94
N TRP A 91 -5.14 -11.07 -0.70
CA TRP A 91 -4.65 -10.82 0.67
C TRP A 91 -5.50 -9.80 1.42
N GLY A 92 -5.96 -8.74 0.73
CA GLY A 92 -6.88 -7.76 1.29
C GLY A 92 -8.25 -8.34 1.63
N PHE A 93 -8.77 -9.28 0.83
CA PHE A 93 -9.98 -10.03 1.14
C PHE A 93 -9.80 -10.85 2.42
N TRP A 94 -8.71 -11.61 2.54
CA TRP A 94 -8.44 -12.40 3.75
C TRP A 94 -8.19 -11.53 4.98
N ALA A 95 -7.52 -10.40 4.83
CA ALA A 95 -7.36 -9.44 5.92
C ALA A 95 -8.73 -8.99 6.45
N ALA A 96 -9.66 -8.62 5.57
CA ALA A 96 -11.01 -8.23 5.97
C ALA A 96 -11.81 -9.38 6.59
N MET A 97 -11.67 -10.61 6.08
CA MET A 97 -12.28 -11.81 6.68
C MET A 97 -11.75 -12.07 8.09
N ILE A 98 -10.44 -11.98 8.29
CA ILE A 98 -9.80 -12.17 9.59
C ILE A 98 -10.28 -11.09 10.57
N ILE A 99 -10.34 -9.82 10.14
CA ILE A 99 -10.87 -8.73 10.96
C ILE A 99 -12.34 -8.99 11.31
N PHE A 100 -13.16 -9.51 10.40
CA PHE A 100 -14.54 -9.85 10.68
C PHE A 100 -14.65 -10.92 11.80
N PHE A 101 -13.84 -11.97 11.73
CA PHE A 101 -13.78 -13.01 12.78
C PHE A 101 -13.21 -12.47 14.08
N LEU A 102 -12.19 -11.62 14.05
CA LEU A 102 -11.63 -10.95 15.20
C LEU A 102 -12.70 -10.11 15.93
N ILE A 103 -13.48 -9.33 15.20
CA ILE A 103 -14.58 -8.53 15.74
C ILE A 103 -15.65 -9.44 16.37
N HIS A 104 -15.97 -10.54 15.70
CA HIS A 104 -16.91 -11.53 16.24
C HIS A 104 -16.40 -12.10 17.56
N TRP A 105 -15.13 -12.48 17.63
CA TRP A 105 -14.51 -13.02 18.84
C TRP A 105 -14.52 -12.01 19.99
N ILE A 106 -14.10 -10.77 19.75
CA ILE A 106 -14.09 -9.70 20.76
C ILE A 106 -15.50 -9.46 21.33
N ASN A 107 -16.54 -9.54 20.50
CA ASN A 107 -17.92 -9.23 20.90
C ASN A 107 -18.75 -10.43 21.34
N GLY A 108 -18.28 -11.67 21.13
CA GLY A 108 -19.07 -12.89 21.34
C GLY A 108 -20.28 -13.04 20.41
N LYS A 109 -20.46 -12.14 19.45
CA LYS A 109 -21.56 -12.13 18.48
C LYS A 109 -21.17 -11.41 17.20
N ILE A 110 -21.87 -11.70 16.11
CA ILE A 110 -21.66 -11.03 14.83
C ILE A 110 -22.14 -9.58 14.92
N VAL A 111 -21.23 -8.66 14.56
CA VAL A 111 -21.50 -7.21 14.49
C VAL A 111 -21.64 -6.83 13.03
N TRP A 112 -22.83 -6.92 12.45
CA TRP A 112 -23.08 -6.69 11.03
C TRP A 112 -22.71 -5.29 10.55
N TRP A 113 -22.85 -4.25 11.38
CA TRP A 113 -22.40 -2.90 11.05
C TRP A 113 -20.89 -2.82 10.77
N ALA A 114 -20.11 -3.56 11.56
CA ALA A 114 -18.67 -3.66 11.28
C ALA A 114 -18.42 -4.46 10.00
N GLY A 115 -19.20 -5.51 9.73
CA GLY A 115 -19.17 -6.23 8.46
C GLY A 115 -19.44 -5.30 7.27
N LEU A 116 -20.48 -4.47 7.34
CA LEU A 116 -20.77 -3.48 6.30
C LEU A 116 -19.62 -2.49 6.11
N LEU A 117 -19.01 -2.02 7.21
CA LEU A 117 -17.82 -1.16 7.11
C LEU A 117 -16.68 -1.88 6.39
N LEU A 118 -16.39 -3.14 6.72
CA LEU A 118 -15.32 -3.90 6.07
C LEU A 118 -15.55 -4.06 4.55
N ILE A 119 -16.79 -4.11 4.09
CA ILE A 119 -17.11 -4.15 2.66
C ILE A 119 -16.70 -2.85 1.96
N VAL A 120 -17.01 -1.70 2.57
CA VAL A 120 -16.93 -0.39 1.90
C VAL A 120 -15.84 0.53 2.44
N TRP A 121 -15.16 0.20 3.54
CA TRP A 121 -14.23 1.15 4.15
C TRP A 121 -13.08 1.50 3.23
N PHE A 122 -13.05 2.77 2.84
CA PHE A 122 -12.17 3.28 1.80
C PHE A 122 -10.70 2.84 1.97
N PRO A 123 -10.02 3.04 3.13
CA PRO A 123 -8.61 2.66 3.25
C PRO A 123 -8.36 1.16 3.10
N LEU A 124 -9.30 0.29 3.52
CA LEU A 124 -9.16 -1.17 3.34
C LEU A 124 -9.47 -1.62 1.92
N VAL A 125 -10.42 -0.97 1.25
CA VAL A 125 -10.72 -1.27 -0.16
C VAL A 125 -9.56 -0.79 -1.02
N GLU A 126 -9.08 0.42 -0.82
CA GLU A 126 -7.94 0.98 -1.54
C GLU A 126 -6.70 0.11 -1.40
N SER A 127 -6.28 -0.19 -0.17
CA SER A 127 -5.10 -1.01 0.08
C SER A 127 -5.17 -2.42 -0.52
N SER A 128 -6.38 -2.96 -0.70
CA SER A 128 -6.59 -4.26 -1.35
C SER A 128 -6.57 -4.22 -2.87
N ARG A 129 -6.59 -3.05 -3.49
CA ARG A 129 -6.66 -2.88 -4.95
C ARG A 129 -5.37 -2.34 -5.57
N CYS A 130 -4.34 -2.23 -4.76
CA CYS A 130 -3.01 -1.82 -5.16
C CYS A 130 -2.01 -2.77 -4.50
N PHE A 131 -1.22 -3.49 -5.29
CA PHE A 131 -0.16 -4.26 -4.66
C PHE A 131 1.00 -3.33 -4.29
N TRP A 132 1.28 -3.29 -3.01
CA TRP A 132 2.38 -2.51 -2.46
C TRP A 132 2.75 -3.08 -1.09
N ASN A 133 4.03 -3.15 -0.80
CA ASN A 133 4.53 -3.75 0.44
C ASN A 133 3.82 -3.23 1.71
N PRO A 134 3.52 -1.92 1.90
CA PRO A 134 2.83 -1.46 3.09
C PRO A 134 1.41 -2.00 3.25
N TYR A 135 0.74 -2.38 2.16
CA TYR A 135 -0.67 -2.76 2.21
C TYR A 135 -0.89 -4.18 2.74
N LEU A 136 0.06 -5.08 2.54
CA LEU A 136 -0.06 -6.48 2.98
C LEU A 136 0.16 -6.66 4.50
N MET A 137 0.72 -5.67 5.20
CA MET A 137 0.91 -5.74 6.65
C MET A 137 -0.40 -5.86 7.43
N VAL A 138 -1.53 -5.37 6.89
CA VAL A 138 -2.87 -5.45 7.51
C VAL A 138 -3.28 -6.90 7.74
N PHE A 139 -2.94 -7.80 6.80
CA PHE A 139 -3.21 -9.24 6.93
C PHE A 139 -2.52 -9.83 8.17
N TRP A 140 -1.23 -9.60 8.32
CA TRP A 140 -0.45 -10.12 9.45
C TRP A 140 -0.84 -9.52 10.78
N LEU A 141 -1.07 -8.19 10.84
CA LEU A 141 -1.55 -7.52 12.05
C LEU A 141 -2.90 -8.09 12.50
N SER A 142 -3.79 -8.34 11.56
CA SER A 142 -5.11 -8.92 11.85
C SER A 142 -5.01 -10.33 12.40
N LEU A 143 -4.13 -11.17 11.83
CA LEU A 143 -3.83 -12.51 12.34
C LEU A 143 -3.26 -12.43 13.77
N GLY A 144 -2.27 -11.59 14.00
CA GLY A 144 -1.68 -11.41 15.32
C GLY A 144 -2.74 -11.07 16.37
N LEU A 145 -3.62 -10.11 16.08
CA LEU A 145 -4.72 -9.73 16.98
C LEU A 145 -5.75 -10.84 17.14
N LEU A 146 -6.04 -11.64 16.12
CA LEU A 146 -6.95 -12.78 16.21
C LEU A 146 -6.39 -13.84 17.16
N PHE A 147 -5.11 -14.21 17.02
CA PHE A 147 -4.47 -15.17 17.91
C PHE A 147 -4.38 -14.66 19.36
N TYR A 148 -4.15 -13.36 19.55
CA TYR A 148 -4.13 -12.76 20.90
C TYR A 148 -5.40 -13.05 21.71
N GLN A 149 -6.55 -13.22 21.06
CA GLN A 149 -7.82 -13.51 21.74
C GLN A 149 -7.85 -14.90 22.39
N ASN A 150 -7.06 -15.85 21.93
CA ASN A 150 -7.09 -17.26 22.41
C ASN A 150 -6.40 -17.47 23.76
N ARG A 151 -5.61 -16.55 24.27
CA ARG A 151 -4.94 -16.59 25.60
C ARG A 151 -4.08 -17.84 25.88
N SER A 152 -3.85 -18.75 24.94
CA SER A 152 -2.93 -19.87 25.08
C SER A 152 -1.48 -19.44 24.85
N SER A 153 -0.52 -20.21 25.38
CA SER A 153 0.91 -19.94 25.17
C SER A 153 1.29 -19.91 23.71
N LEU A 154 0.83 -20.89 22.93
CA LEU A 154 1.06 -20.93 21.47
C LEU A 154 0.43 -19.71 20.77
N ALA A 155 -0.77 -19.31 21.17
CA ALA A 155 -1.44 -18.16 20.57
C ALA A 155 -0.68 -16.85 20.83
N PHE A 156 -0.12 -16.66 22.02
CA PHE A 156 0.73 -15.49 22.29
C PHE A 156 2.03 -15.52 21.48
N PHE A 157 2.67 -16.68 21.34
CA PHE A 157 3.82 -16.82 20.46
C PHE A 157 3.47 -16.47 19.01
N LEU A 158 2.36 -17.01 18.46
CA LEU A 158 1.89 -16.71 17.12
C LEU A 158 1.48 -15.23 16.95
N THR A 159 0.93 -14.61 18.01
CA THR A 159 0.68 -13.15 17.99
C THR A 159 1.97 -12.38 17.69
N GLY A 160 3.03 -12.67 18.43
CA GLY A 160 4.32 -12.03 18.24
C GLY A 160 4.92 -12.33 16.86
N LEU A 161 4.86 -13.59 16.42
CA LEU A 161 5.34 -14.02 15.11
C LEU A 161 4.66 -13.21 13.98
N PHE A 162 3.34 -13.09 14.01
CA PHE A 162 2.61 -12.33 12.98
C PHE A 162 2.84 -10.83 13.07
N PHE A 163 3.01 -10.27 14.26
CA PHE A 163 3.42 -8.88 14.41
C PHE A 163 4.82 -8.61 13.85
N GLY A 164 5.76 -9.54 14.04
CA GLY A 164 7.07 -9.48 13.41
C GLY A 164 6.99 -9.54 11.88
N LEU A 165 6.19 -10.49 11.34
CA LEU A 165 5.97 -10.62 9.88
C LEU A 165 5.29 -9.38 9.27
N ALA A 166 4.38 -8.71 10.00
CA ALA A 166 3.80 -7.46 9.53
C ALA A 166 4.87 -6.39 9.25
N GLY A 167 5.86 -6.30 10.11
CA GLY A 167 6.97 -5.36 9.93
C GLY A 167 7.91 -5.73 8.78
N HIS A 168 7.96 -7.00 8.37
CA HIS A 168 8.67 -7.40 7.15
C HIS A 168 8.03 -6.84 5.88
N ASN A 169 6.71 -6.65 5.85
CA ASN A 169 6.08 -5.90 4.77
C ASN A 169 6.41 -4.39 4.88
N HIS A 170 6.30 -3.82 6.08
CA HIS A 170 6.68 -2.43 6.31
C HIS A 170 6.95 -2.16 7.80
N TYR A 171 8.11 -1.59 8.14
CA TYR A 171 8.57 -1.35 9.53
C TYR A 171 7.58 -0.57 10.40
N LEU A 172 6.76 0.27 9.81
CA LEU A 172 5.74 1.03 10.56
C LEU A 172 4.70 0.13 11.25
N ALA A 173 4.53 -1.11 10.81
CA ALA A 173 3.69 -2.07 11.51
C ALA A 173 4.23 -2.42 12.90
N TRP A 174 5.57 -2.39 13.08
CA TRP A 174 6.18 -2.63 14.37
C TRP A 174 5.88 -1.54 15.40
N ILE A 175 5.55 -0.33 14.98
CA ILE A 175 5.18 0.76 15.89
C ILE A 175 3.86 0.40 16.60
N ALA A 176 2.78 0.18 15.84
CA ALA A 176 1.47 -0.13 16.41
C ALA A 176 1.47 -1.44 17.20
N SER A 177 2.06 -2.50 16.63
CA SER A 177 2.17 -3.80 17.29
C SER A 177 3.12 -3.78 18.47
N GLY A 178 4.18 -2.96 18.43
CA GLY A 178 5.09 -2.75 19.56
C GLY A 178 4.42 -2.09 20.73
N VAL A 179 3.69 -0.98 20.51
CA VAL A 179 2.89 -0.34 21.55
C VAL A 179 1.89 -1.32 22.17
N PHE A 180 1.17 -2.06 21.30
CA PHE A 180 0.24 -3.10 21.77
C PHE A 180 0.93 -4.16 22.62
N SER A 181 2.07 -4.67 22.17
CA SER A 181 2.83 -5.72 22.85
C SER A 181 3.33 -5.26 24.21
N ILE A 182 3.86 -4.03 24.31
CA ILE A 182 4.31 -3.43 25.57
C ILE A 182 3.12 -3.35 26.55
N LEU A 183 1.97 -2.86 26.10
CA LEU A 183 0.77 -2.78 26.94
C LEU A 183 0.25 -4.16 27.36
N ALA A 184 0.31 -5.16 26.47
CA ALA A 184 -0.09 -6.53 26.76
C ALA A 184 0.85 -7.19 27.77
N ILE A 185 2.16 -6.95 27.68
CA ILE A 185 3.17 -7.44 28.62
C ILE A 185 3.02 -6.73 29.98
N PHE A 186 2.83 -5.42 30.00
CA PHE A 186 2.56 -4.68 31.24
C PHE A 186 1.34 -5.24 31.98
N LYS A 187 0.27 -5.56 31.21
CA LYS A 187 -0.92 -6.23 31.76
C LYS A 187 -0.60 -7.63 32.28
N ALA A 188 0.36 -8.35 31.67
CA ALA A 188 0.80 -9.67 32.11
C ALA A 188 1.38 -9.64 33.53
N PHE A 189 2.21 -8.66 33.86
CA PHE A 189 2.75 -8.47 35.21
C PHE A 189 1.61 -8.25 36.23
N LYS A 190 0.67 -7.36 35.89
CA LYS A 190 -0.45 -7.03 36.77
C LYS A 190 -1.39 -8.22 37.02
N GLU A 191 -1.64 -9.04 35.99
CA GLU A 191 -2.57 -10.19 36.02
C GLU A 191 -1.86 -11.51 36.30
N ARG A 192 -0.54 -11.53 36.51
CA ARG A 192 0.30 -12.74 36.69
C ARG A 192 0.17 -13.74 35.52
N GLN A 193 -0.05 -13.28 34.32
CA GLN A 193 -0.18 -14.08 33.08
C GLN A 193 1.13 -14.08 32.28
N TYR A 194 2.18 -14.66 32.82
CA TYR A 194 3.53 -14.59 32.26
C TYR A 194 3.69 -15.23 30.88
N ASN A 195 2.77 -16.10 30.47
CA ASN A 195 2.75 -16.66 29.12
C ASN A 195 2.62 -15.59 27.99
N ARG A 196 2.14 -14.38 28.31
CA ARG A 196 2.12 -13.25 27.35
C ARG A 196 3.52 -12.78 26.93
N PHE A 197 4.57 -13.11 27.68
CA PHE A 197 5.95 -12.84 27.25
C PHE A 197 6.33 -13.61 25.98
N LEU A 198 5.62 -14.68 25.65
CA LEU A 198 5.81 -15.41 24.39
C LEU A 198 5.52 -14.57 23.17
N ILE A 199 4.78 -13.44 23.29
CA ILE A 199 4.64 -12.44 22.21
C ILE A 199 6.03 -11.92 21.81
N LEU A 200 6.89 -11.61 22.78
CA LEU A 200 8.26 -11.15 22.47
C LEU A 200 9.08 -12.27 21.82
N ALA A 201 8.96 -13.51 22.29
CA ALA A 201 9.67 -14.63 21.69
C ALA A 201 9.25 -14.86 20.22
N GLY A 202 7.95 -14.86 19.93
CA GLY A 202 7.45 -14.98 18.55
C GLY A 202 7.89 -13.82 17.66
N PHE A 203 7.87 -12.61 18.18
CA PHE A 203 8.36 -11.42 17.46
C PHE A 203 9.86 -11.55 17.13
N LEU A 204 10.67 -11.93 18.10
CA LEU A 204 12.12 -12.10 17.90
C LEU A 204 12.43 -13.19 16.85
N VAL A 205 11.67 -14.31 16.86
CA VAL A 205 11.82 -15.36 15.84
C VAL A 205 11.54 -14.81 14.44
N ALA A 206 10.47 -14.03 14.28
CA ALA A 206 10.16 -13.43 12.98
C ALA A 206 11.24 -12.44 12.51
N VAL A 207 11.79 -11.64 13.42
CA VAL A 207 12.76 -10.59 13.10
C VAL A 207 14.19 -11.13 12.97
N LEU A 208 14.47 -12.32 13.52
CA LEU A 208 15.81 -12.89 13.57
C LEU A 208 16.53 -12.97 12.21
N PRO A 209 15.89 -13.40 11.09
CA PRO A 209 16.56 -13.42 9.78
C PRO A 209 17.06 -12.03 9.37
N PHE A 210 16.30 -11.00 9.70
CA PHE A 210 16.63 -9.62 9.41
C PHE A 210 17.80 -9.11 10.26
N VAL A 211 17.82 -9.45 11.55
CA VAL A 211 18.92 -9.13 12.46
C VAL A 211 20.21 -9.81 11.99
N ILE A 212 20.14 -11.09 11.59
CA ILE A 212 21.30 -11.83 11.06
C ILE A 212 21.82 -11.18 9.76
N PHE A 213 20.91 -10.77 8.87
CA PHE A 213 21.29 -10.06 7.64
C PHE A 213 22.06 -8.79 7.97
N TYR A 214 21.54 -7.93 8.86
CA TYR A 214 22.21 -6.69 9.26
C TYR A 214 23.54 -6.92 9.97
N TRP A 215 23.62 -7.97 10.76
CA TRP A 215 24.88 -8.31 11.44
C TRP A 215 25.97 -8.75 10.46
N ARG A 216 25.60 -9.47 9.41
CA ARG A 216 26.54 -9.94 8.37
C ARG A 216 26.96 -8.84 7.39
N HIS A 217 26.23 -7.75 7.32
CA HIS A 217 26.47 -6.63 6.40
C HIS A 217 26.61 -5.29 7.16
N PRO A 218 27.60 -5.16 8.06
CA PRO A 218 27.85 -3.91 8.74
C PRO A 218 28.50 -2.88 7.79
N PRO A 219 28.26 -1.60 7.97
CA PRO A 219 27.39 -0.97 8.95
C PRO A 219 25.94 -0.98 8.47
N GLY A 220 25.16 -1.97 8.81
CA GLY A 220 23.82 -2.21 8.28
C GLY A 220 23.07 -0.95 7.86
N LEU A 221 22.51 -0.95 6.67
CA LEU A 221 21.83 0.19 6.05
C LEU A 221 20.75 0.84 6.95
N PHE A 222 20.14 0.06 7.83
CA PHE A 222 19.15 0.57 8.78
C PHE A 222 19.78 1.33 9.96
N LEU A 223 20.86 0.80 10.57
CA LEU A 223 21.47 1.41 11.75
C LEU A 223 22.24 2.69 11.38
N THR A 224 23.01 2.67 10.29
CA THR A 224 23.66 3.85 9.73
C THR A 224 22.67 4.94 9.43
N ARG A 225 21.47 4.59 8.96
CA ARG A 225 20.43 5.55 8.69
C ARG A 225 19.77 6.11 9.93
N LEU A 226 19.55 5.27 10.95
CA LEU A 226 19.09 5.79 12.24
C LEU A 226 20.11 6.80 12.79
N ILE A 227 21.39 6.54 12.58
CA ILE A 227 22.48 7.42 13.01
C ILE A 227 22.60 8.66 12.10
N ASP A 228 22.58 8.49 10.77
CA ASP A 228 22.60 9.61 9.81
C ASP A 228 21.32 10.43 9.85
N PHE A 229 20.20 9.81 10.17
CA PHE A 229 18.94 10.44 10.43
C PHE A 229 19.01 11.34 11.66
N ASN A 230 19.73 10.92 12.68
CA ASN A 230 20.01 11.72 13.86
C ASN A 230 21.01 12.86 13.57
N ASN A 231 21.98 12.62 12.68
CA ASN A 231 23.01 13.60 12.31
C ASN A 231 22.52 14.64 11.29
N ASN A 232 21.56 14.27 10.40
CA ASN A 232 21.04 15.15 9.36
C ASN A 232 19.78 15.94 9.77
N ARG A 233 19.48 16.05 11.05
CA ARG A 233 18.42 16.91 11.65
C ARG A 233 17.00 16.76 11.09
N VAL A 234 16.69 15.71 10.37
CA VAL A 234 15.37 15.51 9.75
C VAL A 234 14.29 15.17 10.78
N PHE A 235 14.68 14.64 11.96
CA PHE A 235 13.74 14.23 13.00
C PHE A 235 13.29 15.39 13.92
N PHE A 236 14.13 16.37 14.21
CA PHE A 236 13.89 17.29 15.31
C PHE A 236 13.92 18.78 14.93
N ASP A 237 13.99 19.13 13.65
CA ASP A 237 14.09 20.52 13.21
C ASP A 237 12.80 21.35 13.37
N SER A 238 11.74 20.78 13.92
CA SER A 238 10.58 21.59 14.30
C SER A 238 10.17 21.28 15.73
N ILE A 239 10.41 22.24 16.60
CA ILE A 239 9.90 22.33 17.97
C ILE A 239 8.35 22.26 18.04
N ASP A 240 7.63 22.26 16.92
CA ASP A 240 6.16 22.17 16.84
C ASP A 240 5.67 20.71 16.66
N PHE A 241 6.21 19.79 17.48
CA PHE A 241 5.72 18.41 17.51
C PHE A 241 4.21 18.30 17.82
N PRO A 242 3.64 19.04 18.80
CA PRO A 242 2.20 19.00 19.05
C PRO A 242 1.38 19.41 17.85
N GLY A 243 1.74 20.49 17.15
CA GLY A 243 1.05 20.95 15.95
C GLY A 243 1.12 19.93 14.82
N THR A 244 2.29 19.34 14.59
CA THR A 244 2.48 18.28 13.59
C THR A 244 1.63 17.05 13.92
N ALA A 245 1.58 16.61 15.17
CA ALA A 245 0.76 15.48 15.59
C ALA A 245 -0.75 15.75 15.38
N MET A 246 -1.22 16.97 15.71
CA MET A 246 -2.61 17.38 15.48
C MET A 246 -2.96 17.40 13.99
N VAL A 247 -2.10 17.94 13.13
CA VAL A 247 -2.27 17.93 11.68
C VAL A 247 -2.34 16.48 11.15
N ASN A 248 -1.49 15.59 11.66
CA ASN A 248 -1.49 14.20 11.24
C ASN A 248 -2.71 13.43 11.75
N ILE A 249 -3.21 13.71 12.95
CA ILE A 249 -4.52 13.20 13.39
C ILE A 249 -5.61 13.63 12.39
N GLY A 250 -5.64 14.90 12.01
CA GLY A 250 -6.57 15.41 10.98
C GLY A 250 -6.44 14.65 9.65
N LYS A 251 -5.22 14.41 9.17
CA LYS A 251 -4.97 13.62 7.93
C LYS A 251 -5.45 12.18 8.07
N VAL A 252 -5.26 11.54 9.23
CA VAL A 252 -5.76 10.18 9.50
C VAL A 252 -7.27 10.15 9.44
N LEU A 253 -7.94 11.08 10.14
CA LEU A 253 -9.40 11.16 10.14
C LEU A 253 -9.95 11.43 8.74
N LEU A 254 -9.29 12.32 7.99
CA LEU A 254 -9.63 12.59 6.59
C LEU A 254 -9.48 11.33 5.73
N SER A 255 -8.42 10.55 5.90
CA SER A 255 -8.20 9.29 5.15
C SER A 255 -9.27 8.23 5.45
N TYR A 256 -9.92 8.30 6.62
CA TYR A 256 -10.98 7.35 6.99
C TYR A 256 -12.34 7.64 6.35
N VAL A 257 -12.64 8.90 6.04
CA VAL A 257 -13.95 9.34 5.52
C VAL A 257 -13.88 10.13 4.20
N ASN A 258 -12.68 10.53 3.78
CA ASN A 258 -12.36 11.26 2.53
C ASN A 258 -13.08 12.61 2.34
N PHE A 259 -13.66 13.18 3.41
CA PHE A 259 -14.34 14.48 3.39
C PHE A 259 -14.00 15.28 4.65
N SER A 260 -13.56 16.53 4.51
CA SER A 260 -13.06 17.35 5.63
C SER A 260 -14.12 17.56 6.71
N THR A 261 -15.35 17.90 6.34
CA THR A 261 -16.45 18.07 7.31
C THR A 261 -16.76 16.79 8.07
N LEU A 262 -16.77 15.65 7.37
CA LEU A 262 -16.99 14.34 7.99
C LEU A 262 -15.84 13.98 8.93
N ALA A 263 -14.59 14.35 8.62
CA ALA A 263 -13.42 14.11 9.46
C ALA A 263 -13.49 14.89 10.79
N ILE A 264 -13.96 16.14 10.76
CA ILE A 264 -14.15 16.95 11.98
C ILE A 264 -15.18 16.29 12.90
N VAL A 265 -16.35 15.95 12.36
CA VAL A 265 -17.40 15.27 13.14
C VAL A 265 -16.91 13.92 13.68
N LEU A 266 -16.18 13.16 12.89
CA LEU A 266 -15.56 11.91 13.33
C LEU A 266 -14.62 12.14 14.51
N GLY A 267 -13.77 13.16 14.47
CA GLY A 267 -12.88 13.54 15.56
C GLY A 267 -13.62 13.83 16.86
N LEU A 268 -14.70 14.62 16.79
CA LEU A 268 -15.53 14.93 17.95
C LEU A 268 -16.19 13.66 18.55
N LEU A 269 -16.73 12.80 17.69
CA LEU A 269 -17.34 11.53 18.13
C LEU A 269 -16.31 10.59 18.79
N ILE A 270 -15.09 10.54 18.26
CA ILE A 270 -13.97 9.78 18.84
C ILE A 270 -13.63 10.30 20.24
N LEU A 271 -13.54 11.63 20.41
CA LEU A 271 -13.30 12.22 21.73
C LEU A 271 -14.40 11.89 22.74
N VAL A 272 -15.66 11.96 22.33
CA VAL A 272 -16.79 11.57 23.18
C VAL A 272 -16.67 10.10 23.59
N LEU A 273 -16.36 9.19 22.65
CA LEU A 273 -16.22 7.77 22.95
C LEU A 273 -15.04 7.51 23.88
N LEU A 274 -13.92 8.22 23.70
CA LEU A 274 -12.73 8.12 24.55
C LEU A 274 -13.05 8.54 25.98
N VAL A 275 -13.82 9.62 26.19
CA VAL A 275 -14.25 10.04 27.55
C VAL A 275 -15.08 8.95 28.23
N PHE A 276 -15.96 8.26 27.49
CA PHE A 276 -16.68 7.10 28.05
C PHE A 276 -15.74 5.97 28.46
N ASP A 277 -14.76 5.63 27.60
CA ASP A 277 -13.81 4.54 27.87
C ASP A 277 -12.90 4.85 29.07
N LEU A 278 -12.43 6.11 29.20
CA LEU A 278 -11.62 6.56 30.33
C LEU A 278 -12.41 6.49 31.64
N LYS A 279 -13.66 6.96 31.65
CA LYS A 279 -14.54 6.90 32.84
C LYS A 279 -14.82 5.45 33.29
N GLN A 280 -14.91 4.52 32.32
CA GLN A 280 -15.20 3.11 32.60
C GLN A 280 -13.92 2.27 32.78
N ARG A 281 -12.74 2.85 32.68
CA ARG A 281 -11.45 2.14 32.70
C ARG A 281 -11.45 0.94 31.73
N SER A 282 -12.01 1.14 30.54
CA SER A 282 -12.26 0.09 29.56
C SER A 282 -10.97 -0.59 29.11
N GLN A 283 -11.02 -1.91 28.95
CA GLN A 283 -9.93 -2.67 28.35
C GLN A 283 -9.69 -2.32 26.87
N SER A 284 -10.65 -1.68 26.22
CA SER A 284 -10.53 -1.17 24.84
C SER A 284 -9.42 -0.14 24.71
N LEU A 285 -9.00 0.52 25.79
CA LEU A 285 -7.94 1.54 25.77
C LEU A 285 -6.60 1.00 25.25
N VAL A 286 -6.34 -0.31 25.38
CA VAL A 286 -5.12 -0.92 24.81
C VAL A 286 -5.10 -0.74 23.29
N TYR A 287 -6.22 -0.95 22.61
CA TYR A 287 -6.33 -0.77 21.17
C TYR A 287 -6.26 0.71 20.78
N TRP A 288 -6.93 1.58 21.54
CA TRP A 288 -6.86 3.02 21.32
C TRP A 288 -5.44 3.57 21.48
N LEU A 289 -4.73 3.15 22.56
CA LEU A 289 -3.34 3.57 22.78
C LEU A 289 -2.41 3.06 21.68
N SER A 290 -2.65 1.87 21.13
CA SER A 290 -1.87 1.35 20.01
C SER A 290 -2.10 2.16 18.72
N TRP A 291 -3.36 2.54 18.47
CA TRP A 291 -3.69 3.40 17.33
C TRP A 291 -3.09 4.80 17.47
N ILE A 292 -3.32 5.50 18.58
CA ILE A 292 -2.80 6.85 18.77
C ILE A 292 -1.27 6.85 18.88
N GLY A 293 -0.68 5.83 19.50
CA GLY A 293 0.76 5.64 19.56
C GLY A 293 1.39 5.53 18.17
N GLN A 294 0.73 4.81 17.25
CA GLN A 294 1.14 4.79 15.83
C GLN A 294 1.10 6.20 15.23
N VAL A 295 0.01 6.94 15.41
CA VAL A 295 -0.14 8.29 14.84
C VAL A 295 0.93 9.23 15.39
N VAL A 296 1.15 9.19 16.71
CA VAL A 296 2.15 10.03 17.39
C VAL A 296 3.56 9.70 16.90
N MET A 297 3.94 8.41 16.87
CA MET A 297 5.29 8.01 16.45
C MET A 297 5.55 8.29 14.97
N VAL A 298 4.55 8.08 14.10
CA VAL A 298 4.66 8.43 12.67
C VAL A 298 4.80 9.94 12.48
N SER A 299 4.26 10.75 13.40
CA SER A 299 4.39 12.22 13.32
C SER A 299 5.81 12.72 13.56
N LEU A 300 6.70 11.85 14.08
CA LEU A 300 8.14 12.13 14.18
C LEU A 300 8.90 11.91 12.86
N ILE A 301 8.26 11.28 11.86
CA ILE A 301 8.86 10.93 10.58
C ILE A 301 8.43 11.96 9.53
N LYS A 302 9.36 12.46 8.72
CA LYS A 302 9.09 13.35 7.59
C LYS A 302 9.75 12.80 6.32
N PRO A 303 9.06 12.86 5.18
CA PRO A 303 7.65 13.23 4.96
C PRO A 303 6.67 12.17 5.47
N VAL A 304 5.43 12.58 5.81
CA VAL A 304 4.36 11.68 6.25
C VAL A 304 3.44 11.35 5.07
N TYR A 305 3.28 10.07 4.79
CA TYR A 305 2.40 9.56 3.75
C TYR A 305 1.15 8.85 4.33
N PRO A 306 0.00 8.85 3.64
CA PRO A 306 -1.25 8.26 4.15
C PRO A 306 -1.12 6.78 4.56
N HIS A 307 -0.35 5.97 3.84
CA HIS A 307 -0.15 4.55 4.16
C HIS A 307 0.59 4.31 5.48
N TYR A 308 1.28 5.33 6.03
CA TYR A 308 1.95 5.22 7.32
C TYR A 308 0.98 5.01 8.49
N PHE A 309 -0.29 5.36 8.31
CA PHE A 309 -1.33 5.20 9.33
C PHE A 309 -2.11 3.89 9.21
N LEU A 310 -1.89 3.14 8.15
CA LEU A 310 -2.61 1.89 7.87
C LEU A 310 -2.42 0.82 8.98
N PRO A 311 -1.23 0.65 9.60
CA PRO A 311 -1.08 -0.29 10.71
C PRO A 311 -2.02 -0.01 11.88
N GLY A 312 -2.24 1.25 12.20
CA GLY A 312 -3.13 1.67 13.28
C GLY A 312 -4.61 1.36 13.04
N LEU A 313 -5.02 1.23 11.77
CA LEU A 313 -6.42 1.06 11.37
C LEU A 313 -7.09 -0.17 11.99
N VAL A 314 -6.37 -1.31 12.07
CA VAL A 314 -6.91 -2.54 12.67
C VAL A 314 -7.15 -2.36 14.17
N PHE A 315 -6.23 -1.69 14.86
CA PHE A 315 -6.36 -1.36 16.28
C PHE A 315 -7.49 -0.37 16.52
N PHE A 316 -7.61 0.67 15.68
CA PHE A 316 -8.74 1.60 15.74
C PHE A 316 -10.08 0.89 15.61
N LEU A 317 -10.21 -0.03 14.66
CA LEU A 317 -11.45 -0.78 14.46
C LEU A 317 -11.74 -1.70 15.65
N CYS A 318 -10.74 -2.41 16.19
CA CYS A 318 -10.89 -3.21 17.40
C CYS A 318 -11.35 -2.35 18.59
N TRP A 319 -10.77 -1.16 18.76
CA TRP A 319 -11.22 -0.21 19.77
C TRP A 319 -12.67 0.21 19.54
N LEU A 320 -13.02 0.58 18.32
CA LEU A 320 -14.36 1.09 17.98
C LEU A 320 -15.46 0.07 18.26
N VAL A 321 -15.22 -1.21 17.96
CA VAL A 321 -16.22 -2.29 18.11
C VAL A 321 -16.19 -2.98 19.48
N TYR A 322 -15.26 -2.63 20.36
CA TYR A 322 -15.12 -3.27 21.68
C TYR A 322 -16.41 -3.15 22.49
N PRO A 323 -16.81 -4.20 23.26
CA PRO A 323 -18.01 -4.17 24.11
C PRO A 323 -17.97 -3.02 25.12
N ARG A 324 -19.07 -2.26 25.20
CA ARG A 324 -19.23 -1.09 26.05
C ARG A 324 -20.62 -1.05 26.70
N SER A 325 -20.79 -0.13 27.64
CA SER A 325 -22.09 0.25 28.15
C SER A 325 -23.06 0.67 27.01
N LYS A 326 -24.37 0.65 27.29
CA LYS A 326 -25.40 1.02 26.32
C LYS A 326 -25.15 2.39 25.67
N ARG A 327 -24.67 3.39 26.43
CA ARG A 327 -24.36 4.74 25.92
C ARG A 327 -23.14 4.72 25.01
N GLY A 328 -22.02 4.12 25.45
CA GLY A 328 -20.82 3.99 24.64
C GLY A 328 -21.06 3.20 23.35
N LEU A 329 -21.89 2.15 23.40
CA LEU A 329 -22.29 1.38 22.22
C LEU A 329 -23.10 2.20 21.21
N LYS A 330 -23.96 3.11 21.67
CA LYS A 330 -24.67 4.06 20.76
C LYS A 330 -23.69 4.96 20.03
N VAL A 331 -22.73 5.55 20.73
CA VAL A 331 -21.69 6.39 20.10
C VAL A 331 -20.86 5.60 19.10
N SER A 332 -20.40 4.39 19.44
CA SER A 332 -19.67 3.51 18.49
C SER A 332 -20.48 3.23 17.23
N ARG A 333 -21.78 2.98 17.35
CA ARG A 333 -22.65 2.74 16.18
C ARG A 333 -22.81 4.00 15.30
N VAL A 334 -22.88 5.18 15.91
CA VAL A 334 -22.91 6.45 15.16
C VAL A 334 -21.60 6.62 14.40
N ILE A 335 -20.45 6.36 15.04
CA ILE A 335 -19.13 6.41 14.37
C ILE A 335 -19.08 5.42 13.19
N LEU A 336 -19.51 4.17 13.40
CA LEU A 336 -19.56 3.14 12.35
C LEU A 336 -20.44 3.58 11.17
N ALA A 337 -21.65 4.12 11.46
CA ALA A 337 -22.54 4.63 10.42
C ALA A 337 -21.91 5.79 9.65
N TRP A 338 -21.18 6.67 10.33
CA TRP A 338 -20.48 7.79 9.73
C TRP A 338 -19.34 7.37 8.80
N LEU A 339 -18.53 6.38 9.25
CA LEU A 339 -17.48 5.78 8.44
C LEU A 339 -18.05 5.06 7.21
N ILE A 340 -19.16 4.32 7.37
CA ILE A 340 -19.85 3.66 6.25
C ILE A 340 -20.35 4.71 5.26
N PHE A 341 -21.01 5.75 5.73
CA PHE A 341 -21.55 6.82 4.88
C PHE A 341 -20.45 7.49 4.04
N GLY A 342 -19.37 7.95 4.68
CA GLY A 342 -18.24 8.57 3.97
C GLY A 342 -17.59 7.62 2.97
N SER A 343 -17.46 6.35 3.33
CA SER A 343 -16.87 5.33 2.45
C SER A 343 -17.76 5.00 1.26
N VAL A 344 -19.07 4.89 1.45
CA VAL A 344 -20.04 4.65 0.36
C VAL A 344 -20.00 5.78 -0.65
N LEU A 345 -20.00 7.05 -0.17
CA LEU A 345 -19.89 8.22 -1.04
C LEU A 345 -18.59 8.24 -1.87
N THR A 346 -17.53 7.61 -1.36
CA THR A 346 -16.23 7.55 -2.05
C THR A 346 -16.15 6.35 -2.99
N ILE A 347 -16.48 5.14 -2.49
CA ILE A 347 -16.20 3.88 -3.18
C ILE A 347 -17.20 3.61 -4.32
N ILE A 348 -18.49 3.88 -4.13
CA ILE A 348 -19.48 3.55 -5.15
C ILE A 348 -19.23 4.31 -6.47
N PRO A 349 -19.04 5.63 -6.48
CA PRO A 349 -18.71 6.35 -7.71
C PRO A 349 -17.40 5.86 -8.36
N GLN A 350 -16.41 5.53 -7.56
CA GLN A 350 -15.13 5.05 -8.07
C GLN A 350 -15.27 3.69 -8.76
N LEU A 351 -15.95 2.73 -8.12
CA LEU A 351 -16.18 1.41 -8.71
C LEU A 351 -17.08 1.46 -9.94
N ALA A 352 -18.12 2.31 -9.94
CA ALA A 352 -19.05 2.45 -11.04
C ALA A 352 -18.42 3.10 -12.28
N ASN A 353 -17.65 4.16 -12.08
CA ASN A 353 -17.11 4.95 -13.18
C ASN A 353 -15.69 4.51 -13.62
N GLY A 354 -15.11 3.54 -12.95
CA GLY A 354 -13.70 3.18 -13.16
C GLY A 354 -12.73 4.31 -12.79
N LEU A 355 -13.19 5.26 -11.98
CA LEU A 355 -12.45 6.48 -11.60
C LEU A 355 -11.60 6.28 -10.36
N TYR A 356 -11.45 5.05 -9.92
CA TYR A 356 -10.65 4.76 -8.74
C TYR A 356 -9.23 5.27 -8.93
N LEU A 357 -8.85 6.24 -8.11
CA LEU A 357 -7.58 6.95 -8.20
C LEU A 357 -7.29 7.52 -9.59
N ASN A 358 -8.32 7.87 -10.32
CA ASN A 358 -8.14 8.59 -11.57
C ASN A 358 -7.59 10.00 -11.28
N LYS A 359 -6.36 10.00 -10.87
CA LYS A 359 -5.48 11.07 -11.24
C LYS A 359 -5.32 10.87 -12.74
N ALA A 360 -5.90 11.75 -13.52
CA ALA A 360 -5.92 11.73 -15.00
C ALA A 360 -4.53 11.58 -15.66
N TRP A 361 -3.49 11.58 -14.85
CA TRP A 361 -2.09 11.49 -15.22
C TRP A 361 -1.52 10.05 -15.28
N GLN A 362 -2.26 9.05 -14.79
CA GLN A 362 -1.78 7.66 -14.86
C GLN A 362 -2.72 6.80 -15.70
N PRO A 363 -2.22 5.99 -16.61
CA PRO A 363 -3.02 4.98 -17.28
C PRO A 363 -3.47 3.92 -16.29
N ASN A 364 -4.69 3.41 -16.45
CA ASN A 364 -5.11 2.21 -15.74
C ASN A 364 -4.34 0.98 -16.22
N ILE A 365 -4.48 -0.15 -15.53
CA ILE A 365 -3.71 -1.37 -15.81
C ILE A 365 -3.93 -1.83 -17.27
N ILE A 366 -5.16 -1.85 -17.75
CA ILE A 366 -5.44 -2.29 -19.13
C ILE A 366 -4.81 -1.37 -20.18
N THR A 367 -4.85 -0.06 -19.95
CA THR A 367 -4.23 0.93 -20.86
C THR A 367 -2.70 0.80 -20.81
N LEU A 368 -2.14 0.61 -19.62
CA LEU A 368 -0.70 0.39 -19.44
C LEU A 368 -0.24 -0.87 -20.18
N GLU A 369 -0.95 -1.99 -20.03
CA GLU A 369 -0.64 -3.25 -20.71
C GLU A 369 -0.75 -3.10 -22.25
N ARG A 370 -1.81 -2.44 -22.74
CA ARG A 370 -1.99 -2.17 -24.17
C ARG A 370 -0.86 -1.33 -24.75
N LEU A 371 -0.48 -0.25 -24.08
CA LEU A 371 0.64 0.59 -24.50
C LEU A 371 1.96 -0.18 -24.53
N THR A 372 2.23 -0.97 -23.47
CA THR A 372 3.44 -1.79 -23.40
C THR A 372 3.47 -2.87 -24.48
N ASN A 373 2.35 -3.56 -24.73
CA ASN A 373 2.25 -4.56 -25.79
C ASN A 373 2.43 -3.93 -27.17
N GLN A 374 1.90 -2.73 -27.39
CA GLN A 374 2.09 -2.01 -28.65
C GLN A 374 3.54 -1.55 -28.84
N MET A 375 4.21 -1.09 -27.78
CA MET A 375 5.65 -0.80 -27.82
C MET A 375 6.46 -2.04 -28.20
N GLU A 376 6.21 -3.18 -27.54
CA GLU A 376 6.84 -4.47 -27.86
C GLU A 376 6.66 -4.81 -29.34
N LYS A 377 5.42 -4.74 -29.84
CA LYS A 377 5.08 -5.02 -31.23
C LYS A 377 5.86 -4.13 -32.18
N MET A 378 5.84 -2.81 -31.97
CA MET A 378 6.56 -1.84 -32.80
C MET A 378 8.06 -2.08 -32.81
N ILE A 379 8.67 -2.38 -31.66
CA ILE A 379 10.11 -2.66 -31.56
C ILE A 379 10.47 -3.93 -32.33
N ARG A 380 9.70 -5.02 -32.18
CA ARG A 380 9.99 -6.31 -32.80
C ARG A 380 9.72 -6.30 -34.32
N GLU A 381 8.56 -5.82 -34.75
CA GLU A 381 8.16 -5.83 -36.17
C GLU A 381 9.02 -4.91 -37.03
N ASN A 382 9.42 -3.77 -36.48
CA ASN A 382 10.28 -2.84 -37.21
C ASN A 382 11.77 -3.01 -36.90
N SER A 383 12.14 -4.05 -36.13
CA SER A 383 13.52 -4.34 -35.72
C SER A 383 14.24 -3.11 -35.15
N LEU A 384 13.53 -2.27 -34.40
CA LEU A 384 14.08 -1.02 -33.86
C LEU A 384 15.20 -1.33 -32.86
N ARG A 385 16.35 -0.70 -33.10
CA ARG A 385 17.54 -0.78 -32.24
C ARG A 385 17.81 0.56 -31.58
N ASN A 386 18.57 0.57 -30.51
CA ASN A 386 18.96 1.81 -29.84
C ASN A 386 17.74 2.68 -29.43
N VAL A 387 16.71 2.01 -28.87
CA VAL A 387 15.44 2.64 -28.50
C VAL A 387 15.54 3.24 -27.11
N ASN A 388 15.05 4.47 -26.95
CA ASN A 388 14.80 5.10 -25.64
C ASN A 388 13.30 5.34 -25.43
N LEU A 389 12.90 5.76 -24.22
CA LEU A 389 11.51 5.95 -23.86
C LEU A 389 11.34 7.18 -22.94
N ALA A 390 10.33 7.99 -23.22
CA ALA A 390 9.92 9.10 -22.39
C ALA A 390 8.40 9.16 -22.21
N VAL A 391 7.94 9.74 -21.10
CA VAL A 391 6.53 10.05 -20.82
C VAL A 391 6.41 11.57 -20.76
N LEU A 392 5.81 12.19 -21.74
CA LEU A 392 5.81 13.64 -21.92
C LEU A 392 4.39 14.19 -22.15
N GLY A 393 4.23 15.49 -21.91
CA GLY A 393 2.95 16.18 -22.17
C GLY A 393 1.78 15.56 -21.41
N SER A 394 2.06 15.02 -20.23
CA SER A 394 1.10 14.43 -19.29
C SER A 394 1.36 14.97 -17.89
N THR A 395 0.45 14.69 -16.98
CA THR A 395 0.62 15.03 -15.57
C THR A 395 1.41 13.97 -14.77
N ASP A 396 1.95 12.93 -15.44
CA ASP A 396 2.83 11.93 -14.81
C ASP A 396 4.17 12.60 -14.46
N PRO A 397 4.55 12.68 -13.18
CA PRO A 397 5.82 13.30 -12.79
C PRO A 397 7.05 12.47 -13.22
N ASN A 398 6.85 11.22 -13.64
CA ASN A 398 7.93 10.32 -14.04
C ASN A 398 8.14 10.33 -15.55
N THR A 399 8.85 11.35 -16.05
CA THR A 399 9.14 11.51 -17.47
C THR A 399 9.97 10.37 -18.07
N TYR A 400 10.74 9.66 -17.25
CA TYR A 400 11.58 8.53 -17.71
C TYR A 400 10.79 7.25 -18.01
N GLY A 401 9.53 7.17 -17.60
CA GLY A 401 8.66 6.05 -17.93
C GLY A 401 9.09 4.71 -17.31
N TRP A 402 9.59 4.71 -16.06
CA TRP A 402 10.08 3.51 -15.35
C TRP A 402 9.14 2.32 -15.41
N LYS A 403 7.83 2.54 -15.25
CA LYS A 403 6.84 1.46 -15.32
C LYS A 403 6.84 0.74 -16.67
N TYR A 404 6.96 1.48 -17.76
CA TYR A 404 7.02 0.89 -19.11
C TYR A 404 8.35 0.18 -19.35
N ARG A 405 9.48 0.79 -18.94
CA ARG A 405 10.81 0.17 -19.07
C ARG A 405 10.87 -1.17 -18.36
N ASN A 406 10.36 -1.24 -17.13
CA ASN A 406 10.32 -2.47 -16.34
C ASN A 406 9.39 -3.52 -16.96
N LEU A 407 8.23 -3.12 -17.49
CA LEU A 407 7.33 -4.06 -18.18
C LEU A 407 7.89 -4.55 -19.50
N LEU A 408 8.62 -3.73 -20.24
CA LEU A 408 9.35 -4.15 -21.46
C LEU A 408 10.50 -5.08 -21.12
N LEU A 409 11.20 -4.84 -20.02
CA LEU A 409 12.26 -5.73 -19.52
C LEU A 409 11.73 -7.14 -19.23
N LEU A 410 10.53 -7.27 -18.62
CA LEU A 410 9.85 -8.55 -18.40
C LEU A 410 9.55 -9.31 -19.71
N LYS A 411 9.47 -8.59 -20.83
CA LYS A 411 9.28 -9.12 -22.19
C LYS A 411 10.60 -9.35 -22.93
N GLY A 412 11.74 -9.21 -22.25
CA GLY A 412 13.07 -9.35 -22.84
C GLY A 412 13.50 -8.20 -23.73
N ILE A 413 12.87 -7.02 -23.59
CA ILE A 413 13.23 -5.81 -24.32
C ILE A 413 13.96 -4.85 -23.41
N ILE A 414 15.22 -4.55 -23.75
CA ILE A 414 16.05 -3.61 -23.02
C ILE A 414 15.95 -2.26 -23.69
N ILE A 415 15.45 -1.28 -22.97
CA ILE A 415 15.40 0.13 -23.36
C ILE A 415 16.65 0.82 -22.81
N LYS A 416 17.27 1.69 -23.62
CA LYS A 416 18.46 2.45 -23.21
C LYS A 416 18.23 3.28 -21.95
N ASP A 417 19.29 3.54 -21.18
CA ASP A 417 19.20 4.30 -19.93
C ASP A 417 18.66 5.73 -20.16
N LYS A 418 18.09 6.29 -19.11
CA LYS A 418 17.55 7.66 -19.11
C LYS A 418 18.59 8.76 -19.46
N HIS A 419 19.87 8.45 -19.35
CA HIS A 419 20.95 9.39 -19.69
C HIS A 419 21.45 9.23 -21.12
N GLU A 420 20.93 8.25 -21.87
CA GLU A 420 21.39 7.91 -23.22
C GLU A 420 20.45 8.39 -24.35
N TYR A 421 19.62 9.42 -24.09
CA TYR A 421 18.74 9.96 -25.15
C TYR A 421 19.53 10.45 -26.37
N PHE A 422 20.70 11.06 -26.16
CA PHE A 422 21.56 11.54 -27.25
C PHE A 422 22.08 10.42 -28.13
N ASN A 423 22.31 9.23 -27.59
CA ASN A 423 22.84 8.07 -28.26
C ASN A 423 21.77 7.12 -28.80
N SER A 424 20.50 7.53 -28.71
CA SER A 424 19.37 6.73 -29.16
C SER A 424 18.99 7.09 -30.59
N GLU A 425 18.63 6.08 -31.39
CA GLU A 425 18.15 6.23 -32.75
C GLU A 425 16.64 6.48 -32.79
N TYR A 426 15.92 5.80 -31.87
CA TYR A 426 14.47 5.91 -31.77
C TYR A 426 14.09 6.35 -30.36
N LEU A 427 13.02 7.15 -30.26
CA LEU A 427 12.39 7.56 -29.02
C LEU A 427 10.90 7.17 -29.02
N LEU A 428 10.51 6.30 -28.10
CA LEU A 428 9.12 6.03 -27.80
C LEU A 428 8.61 7.11 -26.84
N VAL A 429 7.54 7.81 -27.21
CA VAL A 429 6.95 8.85 -26.39
C VAL A 429 5.51 8.48 -26.03
N VAL A 430 5.27 8.25 -24.73
CA VAL A 430 3.92 8.09 -24.18
C VAL A 430 3.41 9.45 -23.74
N THR A 431 2.23 9.84 -24.21
CA THR A 431 1.70 11.19 -23.99
C THR A 431 0.17 11.24 -23.99
N GLN A 432 -0.40 12.28 -23.40
CA GLN A 432 -1.79 12.68 -23.59
C GLN A 432 -1.92 13.91 -24.52
N SER A 433 -0.79 14.49 -24.92
CA SER A 433 -0.76 15.66 -25.80
C SER A 433 -0.95 15.30 -27.28
N SER A 434 -1.38 16.27 -28.09
CA SER A 434 -1.32 16.18 -29.54
C SER A 434 0.13 16.20 -30.03
N GLU A 435 0.37 15.71 -31.23
CA GLU A 435 1.70 15.76 -31.87
C GLU A 435 2.25 17.20 -31.94
N GLU A 436 1.43 18.17 -32.36
CA GLU A 436 1.82 19.58 -32.46
C GLU A 436 2.27 20.12 -31.07
N LYS A 437 1.52 19.84 -30.02
CA LYS A 437 1.88 20.26 -28.66
C LYS A 437 3.15 19.56 -28.18
N LEU A 438 3.31 18.27 -28.52
CA LEU A 438 4.47 17.48 -28.14
C LEU A 438 5.75 18.02 -28.81
N ARG A 439 5.71 18.40 -30.11
CA ARG A 439 6.87 18.98 -30.82
C ARG A 439 7.31 20.32 -30.19
N ARG A 440 6.43 21.03 -29.53
CA ARG A 440 6.73 22.29 -28.80
C ARG A 440 7.13 22.07 -27.33
N ASP A 441 7.08 20.82 -26.83
CA ASP A 441 7.42 20.51 -25.45
C ASP A 441 8.92 20.77 -25.21
N PRO A 442 9.30 21.53 -24.16
CA PRO A 442 10.69 21.86 -23.89
C PRO A 442 11.52 20.71 -23.30
N ALA A 443 10.93 19.51 -23.17
CA ALA A 443 11.57 18.36 -22.56
C ALA A 443 12.92 18.03 -23.22
N LEU A 444 13.92 17.78 -22.38
CA LEU A 444 15.29 17.47 -22.80
C LEU A 444 15.34 16.18 -23.64
N GLU A 445 14.47 15.24 -23.36
CA GLU A 445 14.34 13.97 -24.05
C GLU A 445 14.01 14.13 -25.54
N LEU A 446 13.33 15.22 -25.91
CA LEU A 446 12.95 15.51 -27.30
C LEU A 446 14.00 16.28 -28.07
N ASN A 447 15.03 16.84 -27.43
CA ASN A 447 15.96 17.74 -28.12
C ASN A 447 16.54 17.19 -29.41
N ASN A 448 16.87 15.89 -29.44
CA ASN A 448 17.42 15.24 -30.64
C ASN A 448 16.38 14.63 -31.59
N PHE A 449 15.10 14.68 -31.19
CA PHE A 449 14.00 14.04 -31.92
C PHE A 449 12.94 15.04 -32.37
N ARG A 450 13.04 16.31 -31.96
CA ARG A 450 12.02 17.34 -32.24
C ARG A 450 11.79 17.54 -33.73
N ASP A 451 12.88 17.56 -34.51
CA ASP A 451 12.86 17.69 -35.97
C ASP A 451 12.88 16.33 -36.69
N GLY A 452 12.83 15.26 -35.91
CA GLY A 452 12.83 13.89 -36.41
C GLY A 452 11.48 13.48 -37.01
N GLU A 453 11.53 12.39 -37.75
CA GLU A 453 10.35 11.78 -38.35
C GLU A 453 9.56 10.98 -37.32
N ILE A 454 8.22 11.05 -37.34
CA ILE A 454 7.36 10.12 -36.61
C ILE A 454 7.08 8.93 -37.52
N VAL A 455 7.78 7.83 -37.21
CA VAL A 455 7.69 6.60 -38.01
C VAL A 455 6.50 5.72 -37.64
N ASN A 456 5.93 5.92 -36.44
CA ASN A 456 4.74 5.15 -36.03
C ASN A 456 3.91 5.91 -35.00
N ARG A 457 2.60 5.62 -34.96
CA ARG A 457 1.61 6.23 -34.05
C ARG A 457 0.62 5.18 -33.55
N TYR A 458 0.25 5.28 -32.26
CA TYR A 458 -0.81 4.49 -31.68
C TYR A 458 -1.61 5.34 -30.69
N GLN A 459 -2.92 5.22 -30.69
CA GLN A 459 -3.81 5.87 -29.73
C GLN A 459 -4.53 4.81 -28.92
N ALA A 460 -4.35 4.84 -27.60
CA ALA A 460 -5.16 4.04 -26.70
C ALA A 460 -6.58 4.61 -26.63
N LEU A 461 -7.58 3.72 -26.55
CA LEU A 461 -8.98 4.12 -26.54
C LEU A 461 -9.38 4.87 -25.25
N ASP A 462 -8.63 4.67 -24.17
CA ASP A 462 -8.95 5.19 -22.85
C ASP A 462 -8.12 6.45 -22.52
N PHE A 463 -8.75 7.50 -22.02
CA PHE A 463 -8.13 8.70 -21.43
C PHE A 463 -7.17 9.49 -22.35
N GLY A 464 -7.26 9.32 -23.67
CA GLY A 464 -6.48 10.09 -24.64
C GLY A 464 -4.98 9.77 -24.66
N TRP A 465 -4.55 8.66 -24.07
CA TRP A 465 -3.17 8.22 -24.13
C TRP A 465 -2.75 7.84 -25.55
N ARG A 466 -1.56 8.28 -25.95
CA ARG A 466 -0.97 8.09 -27.27
C ARG A 466 0.47 7.59 -27.12
N LEU A 467 0.92 6.86 -28.14
CA LEU A 467 2.30 6.45 -28.30
C LEU A 467 2.79 6.94 -29.65
N PHE A 468 3.88 7.68 -29.65
CA PHE A 468 4.59 8.10 -30.85
C PHE A 468 5.96 7.44 -30.87
N VAL A 469 6.42 7.06 -32.07
CA VAL A 469 7.78 6.60 -32.31
C VAL A 469 8.49 7.64 -33.17
N PHE A 470 9.42 8.34 -32.59
CA PHE A 470 10.28 9.29 -33.29
C PHE A 470 11.55 8.58 -33.75
N ARG A 471 11.99 8.85 -34.97
CA ARG A 471 13.32 8.55 -35.48
C ARG A 471 14.16 9.82 -35.45
N LYS A 472 15.38 9.72 -34.95
CA LYS A 472 16.33 10.83 -34.95
C LYS A 472 16.60 11.25 -36.39
N LYS A 473 16.63 12.56 -36.66
CA LYS A 473 17.06 13.07 -37.98
C LYS A 473 18.54 12.75 -38.17
N GLU A 474 18.88 12.08 -39.24
CA GLU A 474 20.28 11.93 -39.62
C GLU A 474 20.83 13.34 -39.90
N VAL A 475 21.87 13.72 -39.19
CA VAL A 475 22.62 14.90 -39.52
C VAL A 475 23.60 14.45 -40.60
N ASP A 476 23.35 14.84 -41.88
CA ASP A 476 24.35 14.68 -42.91
C ASP A 476 25.62 15.40 -42.45
N LEU A 477 26.64 14.63 -42.08
CA LEU A 477 27.96 15.09 -41.71
C LEU A 477 28.77 15.43 -42.96
#